data_b9cbda92151dd85436d094e0a3c35a0d
#
_entry.id   b9cbda92151dd85436d094e0a3c35a0d
#
_cell.length_a   1.000
_cell.length_b   1.000
_cell.length_c   1.000
_cell.angle_alpha   90.00
_cell.angle_beta   90.00
_cell.angle_gamma   90.00
#
_symmetry.space_group_name_H-M   'P 1'
#
loop_
_entity.id
_entity.type
_entity.pdbx_description
1 polymer ?
#
loop_
_entity_poly.entity_id
_entity_poly.type
_entity_poly.pdbx_seq_one_letter_code
_entity_poly.pdbx_strand_id
1 'polypeptide(L)'
;SDVCSSDLLFIIGAVTGVYAASTEGPGSKHAPVLISLVAALLIGALAQKSRMCFAGSIRDVILMKNFDLLSIIGALFAVMLIFNLATGNFHLSFSGQPIAHSQHLWNILGMYAVGFAAVLAGGCPLRQIILAGQGSSDSAVTFLGMLLGAALAHNFNLVGAAAKAATETEAAVLGGPAMPGKIAVIVCIALLFVIAAANMKRRKK
;
A
#
# COMPACT_ATOMS: atom_id res chain seq x y z
N SER A 1 -9.90 10.70 23.86
CA SER A 1 -10.65 11.87 23.29
C SER A 1 -9.99 12.47 22.05
N ASP A 2 -8.80 12.02 21.67
CA ASP A 2 -8.02 12.62 20.58
C ASP A 2 -8.33 12.06 19.18
N VAL A 3 -9.08 10.96 19.11
CA VAL A 3 -9.49 10.31 17.85
C VAL A 3 -10.46 11.20 17.06
N CYS A 4 -11.26 12.02 17.75
CA CYS A 4 -12.28 12.86 17.12
C CYS A 4 -11.71 14.07 16.37
N SER A 5 -10.53 14.57 16.75
CA SER A 5 -9.96 15.80 16.16
C SER A 5 -9.26 15.54 14.82
N SER A 6 -8.59 14.40 14.65
CA SER A 6 -7.96 14.05 13.37
C SER A 6 -8.98 13.74 12.28
N ASP A 7 -10.05 12.99 12.63
CA ASP A 7 -11.13 12.67 11.69
C ASP A 7 -11.89 13.94 11.27
N LEU A 8 -12.11 14.86 12.20
CA LEU A 8 -12.71 16.16 11.92
C LEU A 8 -11.86 17.00 10.97
N LEU A 9 -10.54 17.00 11.13
CA LEU A 9 -9.62 17.71 10.23
C LEU A 9 -9.68 17.16 8.81
N PHE A 10 -9.74 15.81 8.64
CA PHE A 10 -9.90 15.21 7.33
C PHE A 10 -11.25 15.54 6.69
N ILE A 11 -12.34 15.50 7.46
CA ILE A 11 -13.68 15.85 6.96
C ILE A 11 -13.74 17.34 6.59
N ILE A 12 -13.23 18.23 7.43
CA ILE A 12 -13.19 19.67 7.15
C ILE A 12 -12.34 19.93 5.91
N GLY A 13 -11.17 19.33 5.78
CA GLY A 13 -10.30 19.47 4.61
C GLY A 13 -10.99 18.99 3.30
N ALA A 14 -11.76 17.89 3.37
CA ALA A 14 -12.53 17.39 2.24
C ALA A 14 -13.69 18.31 1.85
N VAL A 15 -14.39 18.88 2.84
CA VAL A 15 -15.56 19.78 2.60
C VAL A 15 -15.11 21.16 2.15
N THR A 16 -14.01 21.67 2.69
CA THR A 16 -13.47 23.01 2.34
C THR A 16 -12.68 23.03 1.03
N GLY A 17 -12.48 21.87 0.38
CA GLY A 17 -11.73 21.79 -0.88
C GLY A 17 -10.23 22.11 -0.75
N VAL A 18 -9.68 22.03 0.45
CA VAL A 18 -8.24 22.25 0.70
C VAL A 18 -7.39 21.15 0.05
N TYR A 19 -7.99 19.95 -0.15
CA TYR A 19 -7.29 18.90 -0.87
C TYR A 19 -7.32 19.16 -2.37
N ALA A 20 -6.16 19.47 -2.93
CA ALA A 20 -6.01 19.61 -4.37
C ALA A 20 -6.27 18.26 -5.06
N ALA A 21 -7.27 18.21 -5.94
CA ALA A 21 -7.47 17.06 -6.80
C ALA A 21 -6.41 17.05 -7.90
N SER A 22 -5.85 15.88 -8.18
CA SER A 22 -4.94 15.71 -9.32
C SER A 22 -5.71 15.92 -10.61
N THR A 23 -5.17 16.74 -11.51
CA THR A 23 -5.73 17.00 -12.84
C THR A 23 -5.30 15.98 -13.88
N GLU A 24 -4.22 15.23 -13.59
CA GLU A 24 -3.64 14.24 -14.49
C GLU A 24 -3.37 12.90 -13.77
N GLY A 25 -3.26 11.83 -14.57
CA GLY A 25 -2.98 10.49 -14.08
C GLY A 25 -4.16 9.76 -13.43
N PRO A 26 -3.91 8.65 -12.72
CA PRO A 26 -4.97 7.84 -12.10
C PRO A 26 -5.78 8.60 -11.04
N GLY A 27 -5.18 9.59 -10.38
CA GLY A 27 -5.84 10.42 -9.36
C GLY A 27 -6.88 11.41 -9.92
N SER A 28 -6.88 11.66 -11.23
CA SER A 28 -7.87 12.55 -11.87
C SER A 28 -9.26 11.93 -11.97
N LYS A 29 -9.34 10.59 -11.97
CA LYS A 29 -10.60 9.83 -12.02
C LYS A 29 -11.06 9.51 -10.61
N HIS A 30 -11.48 10.52 -9.86
CA HIS A 30 -11.99 10.32 -8.50
C HIS A 30 -13.51 10.17 -8.50
N ALA A 31 -14.02 9.32 -7.61
CA ALA A 31 -15.44 9.21 -7.36
C ALA A 31 -15.97 10.44 -6.57
N PRO A 32 -17.28 10.72 -6.59
CA PRO A 32 -17.85 11.77 -5.76
C PRO A 32 -17.46 11.59 -4.30
N VAL A 33 -17.06 12.69 -3.64
CA VAL A 33 -16.52 12.68 -2.27
C VAL A 33 -17.43 11.98 -1.27
N LEU A 34 -18.75 12.21 -1.37
CA LEU A 34 -19.73 11.61 -0.47
C LEU A 34 -19.77 10.08 -0.58
N ILE A 35 -19.77 9.56 -1.81
CA ILE A 35 -19.78 8.10 -2.06
C ILE A 35 -18.48 7.48 -1.57
N SER A 36 -17.35 8.12 -1.83
CA SER A 36 -16.03 7.68 -1.35
C SER A 36 -15.97 7.66 0.18
N LEU A 37 -16.53 8.66 0.85
CA LEU A 37 -16.56 8.74 2.31
C LEU A 37 -17.39 7.61 2.91
N VAL A 38 -18.61 7.38 2.40
CA VAL A 38 -19.47 6.28 2.87
C VAL A 38 -18.82 4.93 2.64
N ALA A 39 -18.24 4.70 1.46
CA ALA A 39 -17.54 3.47 1.14
C ALA A 39 -16.32 3.27 2.07
N ALA A 40 -15.55 4.32 2.34
CA ALA A 40 -14.39 4.27 3.23
C ALA A 40 -14.80 3.95 4.67
N LEU A 41 -15.90 4.52 5.17
CA LEU A 41 -16.43 4.21 6.51
C LEU A 41 -16.87 2.75 6.62
N LEU A 42 -17.58 2.23 5.63
CA LEU A 42 -18.01 0.83 5.61
C LEU A 42 -16.82 -0.12 5.54
N ILE A 43 -15.88 0.13 4.62
CA ILE A 43 -14.68 -0.69 4.47
C ILE A 43 -13.83 -0.62 5.73
N GLY A 44 -13.65 0.56 6.32
CA GLY A 44 -12.91 0.75 7.56
C GLY A 44 -13.52 -0.01 8.74
N ALA A 45 -14.84 0.04 8.91
CA ALA A 45 -15.56 -0.70 9.96
C ALA A 45 -15.44 -2.23 9.77
N LEU A 46 -15.55 -2.72 8.54
CA LEU A 46 -15.39 -4.14 8.22
C LEU A 46 -13.95 -4.60 8.45
N ALA A 47 -12.96 -3.83 7.98
CA ALA A 47 -11.54 -4.13 8.15
C ALA A 47 -11.12 -4.11 9.63
N GLN A 48 -11.70 -3.20 10.41
CA GLN A 48 -11.55 -3.14 11.86
C GLN A 48 -12.09 -4.42 12.52
N LYS A 49 -13.34 -4.76 12.23
CA LYS A 49 -14.03 -5.91 12.84
C LYS A 49 -13.36 -7.23 12.46
N SER A 50 -12.91 -7.38 11.24
CA SER A 50 -12.22 -8.58 10.75
C SER A 50 -10.77 -8.69 11.22
N ARG A 51 -10.18 -7.63 11.80
CA ARG A 51 -8.76 -7.53 12.16
C ARG A 51 -7.83 -7.86 10.98
N MET A 52 -8.26 -7.58 9.76
CA MET A 52 -7.57 -7.95 8.55
C MET A 52 -6.13 -7.39 8.54
N CYS A 53 -5.17 -8.27 8.29
CA CYS A 53 -3.75 -7.94 8.17
C CYS A 53 -3.05 -8.95 7.26
N PHE A 54 -2.53 -8.50 6.12
CA PHE A 54 -1.85 -9.37 5.16
C PHE A 54 -0.59 -10.03 5.77
N ALA A 55 0.28 -9.25 6.40
CA ALA A 55 1.47 -9.78 7.06
C ALA A 55 1.11 -10.69 8.24
N GLY A 56 0.07 -10.31 9.01
CA GLY A 56 -0.42 -11.09 10.13
C GLY A 56 -0.99 -12.45 9.71
N SER A 57 -1.73 -12.52 8.60
CA SER A 57 -2.30 -13.78 8.12
C SER A 57 -1.23 -14.81 7.75
N ILE A 58 -0.18 -14.37 7.05
CA ILE A 58 0.94 -15.26 6.69
C ILE A 58 1.70 -15.71 7.94
N ARG A 59 1.98 -14.78 8.87
CA ARG A 59 2.62 -15.09 10.14
C ARG A 59 1.83 -16.11 10.94
N ASP A 60 0.52 -15.93 11.06
CA ASP A 60 -0.35 -16.79 11.87
C ASP A 60 -0.47 -18.20 11.29
N VAL A 61 -0.46 -18.33 9.96
CA VAL A 61 -0.39 -19.64 9.30
C VAL A 61 0.94 -20.35 9.57
N ILE A 62 2.07 -19.64 9.46
CA ILE A 62 3.39 -20.25 9.62
C ILE A 62 3.67 -20.60 11.08
N LEU A 63 3.35 -19.71 12.02
CA LEU A 63 3.70 -19.88 13.43
C LEU A 63 2.65 -20.66 14.22
N MET A 64 1.36 -20.42 13.96
CA MET A 64 0.25 -20.96 14.77
C MET A 64 -0.64 -21.93 13.99
N LYS A 65 -0.42 -22.10 12.69
CA LYS A 65 -1.28 -22.89 11.77
C LYS A 65 -2.75 -22.45 11.82
N ASN A 66 -2.99 -21.19 12.12
CA ASN A 66 -4.32 -20.58 12.13
C ASN A 66 -4.61 -19.95 10.76
N PHE A 67 -5.72 -20.36 10.13
CA PHE A 67 -6.14 -19.95 8.80
C PHE A 67 -7.24 -18.89 8.81
N ASP A 68 -7.71 -18.42 9.96
CA ASP A 68 -8.85 -17.51 10.07
C ASP A 68 -8.62 -16.21 9.28
N LEU A 69 -7.48 -15.54 9.51
CA LEU A 69 -7.14 -14.31 8.78
C LEU A 69 -6.83 -14.56 7.29
N LEU A 70 -6.24 -15.71 6.97
CA LEU A 70 -5.98 -16.07 5.58
C LEU A 70 -7.27 -16.35 4.82
N SER A 71 -8.28 -16.94 5.46
CA SER A 71 -9.59 -17.20 4.84
C SER A 71 -10.31 -15.91 4.46
N ILE A 72 -10.19 -14.85 5.25
CA ILE A 72 -10.74 -13.52 4.94
C ILE A 72 -10.09 -12.94 3.68
N ILE A 73 -8.75 -13.04 3.60
CA ILE A 73 -8.01 -12.57 2.43
C ILE A 73 -8.34 -13.43 1.20
N GLY A 74 -8.47 -14.74 1.37
CA GLY A 74 -8.87 -15.67 0.32
C GLY A 74 -10.28 -15.35 -0.22
N ALA A 75 -11.23 -15.07 0.67
CA ALA A 75 -12.58 -14.67 0.28
C ALA A 75 -12.58 -13.35 -0.49
N LEU A 76 -11.80 -12.35 -0.04
CA LEU A 76 -11.66 -11.08 -0.74
C LEU A 76 -11.07 -11.28 -2.14
N PHE A 77 -10.02 -12.09 -2.27
CA PHE A 77 -9.41 -12.43 -3.55
C PHE A 77 -10.39 -13.15 -4.47
N ALA A 78 -11.16 -14.11 -3.95
CA ALA A 78 -12.16 -14.85 -4.72
C ALA A 78 -13.26 -13.91 -5.26
N VAL A 79 -13.79 -13.01 -4.43
CA VAL A 79 -14.80 -12.03 -4.85
C VAL A 79 -14.24 -11.10 -5.93
N MET A 80 -13.02 -10.59 -5.76
CA MET A 80 -12.36 -9.75 -6.77
C MET A 80 -12.15 -10.50 -8.09
N LEU A 81 -11.74 -11.77 -8.02
CA LEU A 81 -11.55 -12.59 -9.21
C LEU A 81 -12.87 -12.81 -9.96
N ILE A 82 -13.94 -13.18 -9.23
CA ILE A 82 -15.27 -13.39 -9.81
C ILE A 82 -15.77 -12.08 -10.44
N PHE A 83 -15.61 -10.95 -9.78
CA PHE A 83 -16.01 -9.64 -10.30
C PHE A 83 -15.26 -9.30 -11.59
N ASN A 84 -13.94 -9.48 -11.63
CA ASN A 84 -13.13 -9.20 -12.81
C ASN A 84 -13.47 -10.15 -13.98
N LEU A 85 -13.77 -11.40 -13.69
CA LEU A 85 -14.26 -12.35 -14.71
C LEU A 85 -15.64 -11.95 -15.26
N ALA A 86 -16.56 -11.53 -14.38
CA ALA A 86 -17.91 -11.12 -14.77
C ALA A 86 -17.93 -9.82 -15.58
N THR A 87 -17.00 -8.90 -15.29
CA THR A 87 -16.89 -7.60 -16.00
C THR A 87 -15.97 -7.68 -17.24
N GLY A 88 -15.38 -8.85 -17.54
CA GLY A 88 -14.46 -9.00 -18.66
C GLY A 88 -13.12 -8.28 -18.52
N ASN A 89 -12.80 -7.79 -17.33
CA ASN A 89 -11.54 -7.07 -17.03
C ASN A 89 -10.40 -8.02 -16.62
N PHE A 90 -10.63 -9.32 -16.72
CA PHE A 90 -9.61 -10.30 -16.37
C PHE A 90 -8.65 -10.53 -17.53
N HIS A 91 -7.42 -10.07 -17.40
CA HIS A 91 -6.35 -10.28 -18.35
C HIS A 91 -5.19 -11.03 -17.68
N LEU A 92 -5.04 -12.30 -18.00
CA LEU A 92 -3.92 -13.12 -17.52
C LEU A 92 -2.70 -12.86 -18.42
N SER A 93 -1.93 -11.84 -18.12
CA SER A 93 -0.72 -11.48 -18.85
C SER A 93 0.37 -11.00 -17.89
N PHE A 94 1.63 -11.33 -18.18
CA PHE A 94 2.79 -10.80 -17.45
C PHE A 94 3.27 -9.44 -18.00
N SER A 95 2.74 -9.01 -19.13
CA SER A 95 3.07 -7.74 -19.78
C SER A 95 1.81 -6.95 -20.10
N GLY A 96 1.93 -5.62 -20.20
CA GLY A 96 0.82 -4.75 -20.57
C GLY A 96 -0.26 -4.57 -19.48
N GLN A 97 0.03 -4.89 -18.23
CA GLN A 97 -0.89 -4.64 -17.13
C GLN A 97 -1.01 -3.13 -16.85
N PRO A 98 -2.22 -2.62 -16.59
CA PRO A 98 -2.41 -1.21 -16.27
C PRO A 98 -1.61 -0.82 -15.03
N ILE A 99 -0.90 0.30 -15.09
CA ILE A 99 -0.16 0.89 -13.95
C ILE A 99 1.01 0.00 -13.43
N ALA A 100 1.29 -1.11 -14.08
CA ALA A 100 2.39 -2.00 -13.72
C ALA A 100 3.57 -1.86 -14.70
N HIS A 101 4.75 -2.26 -14.26
CA HIS A 101 5.91 -2.35 -15.12
C HIS A 101 6.42 -3.81 -15.23
N SER A 102 7.14 -4.11 -16.30
CA SER A 102 7.58 -5.48 -16.59
C SER A 102 8.94 -5.86 -15.97
N GLN A 103 9.54 -5.00 -15.14
CA GLN A 103 10.80 -5.30 -14.46
C GLN A 103 10.53 -6.13 -13.18
N HIS A 104 10.23 -7.43 -13.36
CA HIS A 104 9.79 -8.32 -12.28
C HIS A 104 10.76 -8.41 -11.10
N LEU A 105 12.07 -8.36 -11.33
CA LEU A 105 13.07 -8.38 -10.25
C LEU A 105 12.86 -7.21 -9.26
N TRP A 106 12.61 -6.01 -9.79
CA TRP A 106 12.38 -4.83 -8.95
C TRP A 106 11.02 -4.85 -8.26
N ASN A 107 10.02 -5.49 -8.88
CA ASN A 107 8.74 -5.76 -8.22
C ASN A 107 8.92 -6.69 -7.00
N ILE A 108 9.67 -7.77 -7.17
CA ILE A 108 9.97 -8.72 -6.08
C ILE A 108 10.74 -8.03 -4.96
N LEU A 109 11.79 -7.27 -5.28
CA LEU A 109 12.57 -6.53 -4.28
C LEU A 109 11.75 -5.47 -3.55
N GLY A 110 10.90 -4.75 -4.26
CA GLY A 110 9.99 -3.76 -3.67
C GLY A 110 8.99 -4.42 -2.71
N MET A 111 8.36 -5.51 -3.13
CA MET A 111 7.43 -6.28 -2.27
C MET A 111 8.14 -6.89 -1.06
N TYR A 112 9.38 -7.36 -1.23
CA TYR A 112 10.21 -7.83 -0.12
C TYR A 112 10.48 -6.70 0.89
N ALA A 113 10.86 -5.51 0.42
CA ALA A 113 11.08 -4.36 1.29
C ALA A 113 9.81 -3.97 2.07
N VAL A 114 8.66 -3.93 1.41
CA VAL A 114 7.36 -3.65 2.05
C VAL A 114 7.00 -4.72 3.08
N GLY A 115 7.17 -6.00 2.74
CA GLY A 115 6.91 -7.10 3.66
C GLY A 115 7.82 -7.06 4.89
N PHE A 116 9.12 -6.80 4.69
CA PHE A 116 10.07 -6.69 5.78
C PHE A 116 9.78 -5.48 6.68
N ALA A 117 9.48 -4.32 6.10
CA ALA A 117 9.05 -3.13 6.85
C ALA A 117 7.77 -3.40 7.65
N ALA A 118 6.79 -4.10 7.07
CA ALA A 118 5.54 -4.46 7.74
C ALA A 118 5.78 -5.37 8.98
N VAL A 119 6.72 -6.29 8.89
CA VAL A 119 7.10 -7.13 10.05
C VAL A 119 7.75 -6.29 11.14
N LEU A 120 8.65 -5.38 10.80
CA LEU A 120 9.30 -4.48 11.76
C LEU A 120 8.32 -3.50 12.41
N ALA A 121 7.35 -3.00 11.64
CA ALA A 121 6.30 -2.10 12.13
C ALA A 121 5.18 -2.83 12.90
N GLY A 122 5.21 -4.16 12.96
CA GLY A 122 4.20 -4.96 13.68
C GLY A 122 2.86 -5.10 12.98
N GLY A 123 2.75 -4.71 11.70
CA GLY A 123 1.53 -4.87 10.91
C GLY A 123 1.69 -4.32 9.49
N CYS A 124 0.85 -4.82 8.58
CA CYS A 124 0.85 -4.31 7.20
C CYS A 124 0.36 -2.84 7.14
N PRO A 125 0.64 -2.11 6.05
CA PRO A 125 0.22 -0.71 5.91
C PRO A 125 -1.27 -0.48 6.18
N LEU A 126 -2.13 -1.35 5.69
CA LEU A 126 -3.58 -1.28 5.95
C LEU A 126 -3.88 -1.36 7.46
N ARG A 127 -3.26 -2.29 8.17
CA ARG A 127 -3.47 -2.45 9.63
C ARG A 127 -2.96 -1.23 10.40
N GLN A 128 -1.85 -0.62 9.96
CA GLN A 128 -1.32 0.59 10.57
C GLN A 128 -2.28 1.79 10.42
N ILE A 129 -2.92 1.95 9.26
CA ILE A 129 -3.93 2.99 9.04
C ILE A 129 -5.13 2.79 9.97
N ILE A 130 -5.62 1.55 10.08
CA ILE A 130 -6.75 1.23 10.96
C ILE A 130 -6.41 1.51 12.43
N LEU A 131 -5.22 1.10 12.89
CA LEU A 131 -4.77 1.33 14.26
C LEU A 131 -4.51 2.81 14.55
N ALA A 132 -4.01 3.57 13.58
CA ALA A 132 -3.88 5.02 13.69
C ALA A 132 -5.26 5.68 13.90
N GLY A 133 -6.26 5.28 13.12
CA GLY A 133 -7.65 5.72 13.30
C GLY A 133 -8.27 5.30 14.65
N GLN A 134 -7.74 4.29 15.31
CA GLN A 134 -8.12 3.88 16.67
C GLN A 134 -7.41 4.67 17.79
N GLY A 135 -6.52 5.60 17.43
CA GLY A 135 -5.76 6.40 18.37
C GLY A 135 -4.44 5.79 18.84
N SER A 136 -3.91 4.77 18.13
CA SER A 136 -2.56 4.26 18.40
C SER A 136 -1.52 5.27 17.92
N SER A 137 -0.76 5.87 18.83
CA SER A 137 0.29 6.85 18.51
C SER A 137 1.41 6.26 17.67
N ASP A 138 1.83 5.03 17.94
CA ASP A 138 2.89 4.36 17.18
C ASP A 138 2.46 4.13 15.72
N SER A 139 1.20 3.75 15.53
CA SER A 139 0.62 3.56 14.19
C SER A 139 0.40 4.89 13.46
N ALA A 140 0.06 5.95 14.18
CA ALA A 140 -0.04 7.30 13.62
C ALA A 140 1.33 7.81 13.12
N VAL A 141 2.41 7.59 13.86
CA VAL A 141 3.77 7.89 13.41
C VAL A 141 4.15 7.07 12.17
N THR A 142 3.80 5.78 12.17
CA THR A 142 4.02 4.92 10.99
C THR A 142 3.25 5.43 9.76
N PHE A 143 2.00 5.84 9.94
CA PHE A 143 1.18 6.43 8.87
C PHE A 143 1.79 7.72 8.32
N LEU A 144 2.23 8.63 9.18
CA LEU A 144 2.94 9.84 8.77
C LEU A 144 4.25 9.51 8.03
N GLY A 145 4.98 8.50 8.48
CA GLY A 145 6.17 7.99 7.79
C GLY A 145 5.86 7.49 6.38
N MET A 146 4.74 6.79 6.19
CA MET A 146 4.29 6.36 4.86
C MET A 146 3.94 7.54 3.95
N LEU A 147 3.26 8.57 4.46
CA LEU A 147 2.95 9.79 3.70
C LEU A 147 4.22 10.54 3.29
N LEU A 148 5.14 10.75 4.22
CA LEU A 148 6.42 11.40 3.94
C LEU A 148 7.26 10.60 2.94
N GLY A 149 7.31 9.27 3.10
CA GLY A 149 8.01 8.39 2.18
C GLY A 149 7.44 8.45 0.76
N ALA A 150 6.11 8.46 0.61
CA ALA A 150 5.45 8.61 -0.67
C ALA A 150 5.73 9.99 -1.29
N ALA A 151 5.65 11.06 -0.51
CA ALA A 151 5.94 12.42 -0.97
C ALA A 151 7.40 12.55 -1.45
N LEU A 152 8.35 12.02 -0.70
CA LEU A 152 9.77 11.99 -1.08
C LEU A 152 9.98 11.18 -2.37
N ALA A 153 9.36 9.99 -2.47
CA ALA A 153 9.49 9.14 -3.64
C ALA A 153 9.01 9.84 -4.91
N HIS A 154 7.88 10.55 -4.84
CA HIS A 154 7.36 11.33 -5.98
C HIS A 154 8.20 12.55 -6.28
N ASN A 155 8.60 13.31 -5.26
CA ASN A 155 9.34 14.57 -5.44
C ASN A 155 10.76 14.34 -6.00
N PHE A 156 11.41 13.26 -5.60
CA PHE A 156 12.76 12.89 -6.10
C PHE A 156 12.74 11.94 -7.30
N ASN A 157 11.57 11.74 -7.92
CA ASN A 157 11.41 10.90 -9.10
C ASN A 157 11.92 9.45 -8.91
N LEU A 158 11.74 8.92 -7.70
CA LEU A 158 12.13 7.54 -7.35
C LEU A 158 11.07 6.53 -7.81
N VAL A 159 9.86 7.01 -8.10
CA VAL A 159 8.73 6.20 -8.57
C VAL A 159 8.99 5.76 -10.01
N GLY A 160 8.71 4.49 -10.29
CA GLY A 160 8.83 3.96 -11.64
C GLY A 160 7.73 4.46 -12.58
N ALA A 161 8.05 4.55 -13.85
CA ALA A 161 7.05 4.78 -14.89
C ALA A 161 6.27 3.48 -15.18
N ALA A 162 4.97 3.60 -15.53
CA ALA A 162 4.20 2.46 -16.01
C ALA A 162 4.73 1.96 -17.36
N ALA A 163 4.59 0.66 -17.62
CA ALA A 163 4.88 0.11 -18.94
C ALA A 163 3.91 0.69 -19.98
N LYS A 164 4.42 1.10 -21.12
CA LYS A 164 3.59 1.51 -22.27
C LYS A 164 3.72 0.46 -23.37
N ALA A 165 2.59 0.04 -23.93
CA ALA A 165 2.58 -0.80 -25.12
C ALA A 165 3.13 -0.03 -26.31
N ALA A 166 3.73 -0.74 -27.28
CA ALA A 166 4.15 -0.13 -28.54
C ALA A 166 2.92 0.43 -29.28
N THR A 167 3.02 1.67 -29.73
CA THR A 167 2.09 2.27 -30.68
C THR A 167 2.81 2.41 -32.03
N GLU A 168 2.07 2.68 -33.11
CA GLU A 168 2.65 2.79 -34.46
C GLU A 168 3.78 3.85 -34.55
N THR A 169 3.83 4.78 -33.59
CA THR A 169 4.79 5.88 -33.55
C THR A 169 5.82 5.81 -32.44
N GLU A 170 5.61 4.97 -31.40
CA GLU A 170 6.51 4.87 -30.25
C GLU A 170 6.83 3.39 -29.93
N ALA A 171 8.10 3.11 -29.67
CA ALA A 171 8.54 1.80 -29.22
C ALA A 171 7.99 1.47 -27.82
N ALA A 172 7.72 0.18 -27.56
CA ALA A 172 7.28 -0.28 -26.23
C ALA A 172 8.28 0.14 -25.14
N VAL A 173 7.79 0.82 -24.11
CA VAL A 173 8.58 1.16 -22.94
C VAL A 173 8.29 0.15 -21.85
N LEU A 174 9.32 -0.56 -21.39
CA LEU A 174 9.21 -1.58 -20.33
C LEU A 174 8.76 -0.99 -18.99
N GLY A 175 8.85 0.34 -18.83
CA GLY A 175 8.56 0.99 -17.57
C GLY A 175 9.53 0.57 -16.46
N GLY A 176 9.16 0.88 -15.23
CA GLY A 176 9.91 0.49 -14.04
C GLY A 176 10.73 1.60 -13.43
N PRO A 177 11.39 1.33 -12.28
CA PRO A 177 12.14 2.35 -11.57
C PRO A 177 13.36 2.80 -12.37
N ALA A 178 13.56 4.11 -12.44
CA ALA A 178 14.78 4.71 -12.96
C ALA A 178 15.98 4.38 -12.04
N MET A 179 17.20 4.70 -12.45
CA MET A 179 18.39 4.42 -11.62
C MET A 179 18.29 4.97 -10.19
N PRO A 180 17.80 6.20 -9.93
CA PRO A 180 17.58 6.67 -8.55
C PRO A 180 16.65 5.79 -7.74
N GLY A 181 15.55 5.32 -8.35
CA GLY A 181 14.59 4.42 -7.69
C GLY A 181 15.19 3.07 -7.35
N LYS A 182 16.01 2.50 -8.22
CA LYS A 182 16.74 1.23 -7.98
C LYS A 182 17.69 1.35 -6.78
N ILE A 183 18.45 2.44 -6.74
CA ILE A 183 19.35 2.72 -5.62
C ILE A 183 18.55 2.91 -4.33
N ALA A 184 17.44 3.64 -4.38
CA ALA A 184 16.58 3.87 -3.23
C ALA A 184 16.04 2.54 -2.63
N VAL A 185 15.60 1.59 -3.46
CA VAL A 185 15.13 0.27 -2.99
C VAL A 185 16.24 -0.49 -2.27
N ILE A 186 17.45 -0.51 -2.83
CA ILE A 186 18.61 -1.19 -2.21
C ILE A 186 18.96 -0.54 -0.88
N VAL A 187 19.02 0.79 -0.83
CA VAL A 187 19.31 1.55 0.39
C VAL A 187 18.23 1.30 1.45
N CYS A 188 16.96 1.32 1.08
CA CYS A 188 15.87 1.01 2.00
C CYS A 188 15.99 -0.40 2.58
N ILE A 189 16.27 -1.40 1.76
CA ILE A 189 16.48 -2.78 2.24
C ILE A 189 17.67 -2.84 3.21
N ALA A 190 18.79 -2.21 2.89
CA ALA A 190 19.95 -2.16 3.77
C ALA A 190 19.63 -1.49 5.12
N LEU A 191 18.91 -0.36 5.10
CA LEU A 191 18.45 0.33 6.31
C LEU A 191 17.54 -0.55 7.16
N LEU A 192 16.61 -1.29 6.55
CA LEU A 192 15.72 -2.21 7.27
C LEU A 192 16.53 -3.31 7.97
N PHE A 193 17.57 -3.85 7.33
CA PHE A 193 18.45 -4.83 7.97
C PHE A 193 19.23 -4.22 9.15
N VAL A 194 19.72 -3.00 9.02
CA VAL A 194 20.41 -2.29 10.12
C VAL A 194 19.48 -2.08 11.31
N ILE A 195 18.23 -1.63 11.06
CA ILE A 195 17.21 -1.44 12.09
C ILE A 195 16.88 -2.77 12.77
N ALA A 196 16.69 -3.85 12.00
CA ALA A 196 16.43 -5.19 12.53
C ALA A 196 17.58 -5.67 13.43
N ALA A 197 18.84 -5.53 12.98
CA ALA A 197 20.02 -5.92 13.74
C ALA A 197 20.18 -5.10 15.04
N ALA A 198 19.91 -3.79 14.99
CA ALA A 198 19.96 -2.92 16.15
C ALA A 198 18.90 -3.32 17.21
N ASN A 199 17.70 -3.67 16.78
CA ASN A 199 16.62 -4.11 17.67
C ASN A 199 16.90 -5.51 18.28
N MET A 200 17.54 -6.42 17.55
CA MET A 200 17.93 -7.72 18.10
C MET A 200 18.98 -7.59 19.22
N LYS A 201 19.93 -6.65 19.11
CA LYS A 201 20.93 -6.38 20.16
C LYS A 201 20.29 -5.83 21.44
N ARG A 202 19.25 -5.00 21.33
CA ARG A 202 18.54 -4.45 22.51
C ARG A 202 17.77 -5.51 23.32
N ARG A 203 17.28 -6.56 22.68
CA ARG A 203 16.55 -7.65 23.36
C ARG A 203 17.45 -8.62 24.12
N LYS A 204 18.77 -8.62 23.89
CA LYS A 204 19.74 -9.49 24.57
C LYS A 204 20.37 -8.85 25.82
N LYS A 205 20.04 -7.62 26.15
CA LYS A 205 20.36 -6.94 27.40
C LYS A 205 19.13 -6.84 28.27
#